data_223a1eae43ce76b59a0ce1c7f49f1b91
#
_entry.id   223a1eae43ce76b59a0ce1c7f49f1b91
#
_cell.length_a   1.000
_cell.length_b   1.000
_cell.length_c   1.000
_cell.angle_alpha   90.00
_cell.angle_beta   90.00
_cell.angle_gamma   90.00
#
_symmetry.space_group_name_H-M   'P 1'
#
loop_
_entity.id
_entity.type
_entity.pdbx_description
1 polymer ?
#
loop_
_entity_poly.entity_id
_entity_poly.type
_entity_poly.pdbx_seq_one_letter_code
_entity_poly.pdbx_strand_id
1 'polypeptide(L)'
;MFVSIQELVTLASNQNKSISEVMIEQEMEMTQQSREFIWAKMEKNLQTMKQAVERSVQGQGVFSPTGLTGGDAVKMKKYREKGKTLSGDKILAGVQYALGTNEVNAAMGLVCATPTAGASGTLPGVVFSIADSMNFTHEQQVRFLFTASAFGMVVANNAMISGAMGGCQAEVGSASAMSAAAAVEAAGGTPQECSEAFSIALGNLLGLVCDPVAGLVEIPCVKRNAIGAGNALIAADMALAGITNVIPADETIEAMRSIGRRMPSELRETGLGGTAGTRTGLAIKMRIFGQDVSLEKEEE
;
A
#
# COMPACT_ATOMS: atom_id res chain seq x y z
N MET A 1 -12.89 21.79 -4.40
CA MET A 1 -12.47 20.39 -4.73
C MET A 1 -11.03 20.45 -5.19
N PHE A 2 -10.12 19.64 -4.63
CA PHE A 2 -8.73 19.57 -5.06
C PHE A 2 -8.55 18.46 -6.12
N VAL A 3 -7.65 18.70 -7.08
CA VAL A 3 -7.31 17.75 -8.14
C VAL A 3 -5.81 17.40 -8.18
N SER A 4 -4.99 18.09 -7.37
CA SER A 4 -3.56 17.85 -7.22
C SER A 4 -3.16 17.83 -5.74
N ILE A 5 -1.98 17.29 -5.45
CA ILE A 5 -1.43 17.29 -4.08
C ILE A 5 -1.07 18.72 -3.68
N GLN A 6 -0.57 19.52 -4.60
CA GLN A 6 -0.29 20.94 -4.34
C GLN A 6 -1.54 21.72 -3.93
N GLU A 7 -2.68 21.49 -4.60
CA GLU A 7 -3.95 22.10 -4.22
C GLU A 7 -4.44 21.62 -2.85
N LEU A 8 -4.34 20.31 -2.57
CA LEU A 8 -4.68 19.72 -1.28
C LEU A 8 -3.89 20.37 -0.14
N VAL A 9 -2.56 20.46 -0.29
CA VAL A 9 -1.66 21.09 0.69
C VAL A 9 -1.98 22.56 0.89
N THR A 10 -2.20 23.29 -0.21
CA THR A 10 -2.56 24.71 -0.18
C THR A 10 -3.89 24.94 0.53
N LEU A 11 -4.89 24.12 0.23
CA LEU A 11 -6.21 24.20 0.83
C LEU A 11 -6.15 23.91 2.36
N ALA A 12 -5.48 22.84 2.76
CA ALA A 12 -5.31 22.48 4.16
C ALA A 12 -4.58 23.59 4.93
N SER A 13 -3.47 24.11 4.38
CA SER A 13 -2.67 25.16 5.00
C SER A 13 -3.44 26.48 5.14
N ASN A 14 -4.11 26.93 4.07
CA ASN A 14 -4.86 28.19 4.07
C ASN A 14 -6.06 28.17 5.01
N GLN A 15 -6.68 27.01 5.19
CA GLN A 15 -7.82 26.84 6.09
C GLN A 15 -7.39 26.44 7.51
N ASN A 16 -6.10 26.23 7.76
CA ASN A 16 -5.57 25.69 9.01
C ASN A 16 -6.28 24.41 9.45
N LYS A 17 -6.48 23.50 8.49
CA LYS A 17 -7.12 22.19 8.68
C LYS A 17 -6.12 21.07 8.44
N SER A 18 -6.39 19.91 9.03
CA SER A 18 -5.72 18.66 8.65
C SER A 18 -6.15 18.21 7.25
N ILE A 19 -5.32 17.45 6.56
CA ILE A 19 -5.66 16.85 5.26
C ILE A 19 -6.86 15.89 5.43
N SER A 20 -6.92 15.14 6.53
CA SER A 20 -8.05 14.29 6.84
C SER A 20 -9.37 15.06 6.90
N GLU A 21 -9.37 16.27 7.49
CA GLU A 21 -10.55 17.11 7.55
C GLU A 21 -10.97 17.63 6.17
N VAL A 22 -10.01 18.09 5.38
CA VAL A 22 -10.25 18.53 3.98
C VAL A 22 -10.86 17.39 3.16
N MET A 23 -10.36 16.15 3.34
CA MET A 23 -10.90 14.98 2.63
C MET A 23 -12.32 14.64 3.06
N ILE A 24 -12.62 14.71 4.36
CA ILE A 24 -13.99 14.47 4.86
C ILE A 24 -14.96 15.49 4.27
N GLU A 25 -14.62 16.78 4.29
CA GLU A 25 -15.45 17.84 3.71
C GLU A 25 -15.67 17.64 2.21
N GLN A 26 -14.63 17.28 1.47
CA GLN A 26 -14.76 16.99 0.04
C GLN A 26 -15.65 15.78 -0.23
N GLU A 27 -15.53 14.72 0.56
CA GLU A 27 -16.37 13.52 0.42
C GLU A 27 -17.85 13.85 0.71
N MET A 28 -18.11 14.68 1.73
CA MET A 28 -19.46 15.19 2.02
C MET A 28 -20.04 15.97 0.85
N GLU A 29 -19.24 16.85 0.25
CA GLU A 29 -19.66 17.66 -0.91
C GLU A 29 -19.92 16.79 -2.15
N MET A 30 -19.03 15.84 -2.44
CA MET A 30 -19.14 14.98 -3.63
C MET A 30 -20.31 13.98 -3.52
N THR A 31 -20.52 13.41 -2.35
CA THR A 31 -21.50 12.34 -2.17
C THR A 31 -22.86 12.83 -1.65
N GLN A 32 -22.94 14.08 -1.19
CA GLN A 32 -24.10 14.66 -0.52
C GLN A 32 -24.57 13.84 0.70
N GLN A 33 -23.61 13.18 1.35
CA GLN A 33 -23.84 12.39 2.57
C GLN A 33 -23.40 13.17 3.82
N SER A 34 -23.97 12.78 4.97
CA SER A 34 -23.56 13.38 6.25
C SER A 34 -22.18 12.92 6.67
N ARG A 35 -21.55 13.73 7.53
CA ARG A 35 -20.25 13.40 8.12
C ARG A 35 -20.27 12.06 8.86
N GLU A 36 -21.31 11.81 9.62
CA GLU A 36 -21.50 10.58 10.40
C GLU A 36 -21.54 9.35 9.48
N PHE A 37 -22.21 9.46 8.34
CA PHE A 37 -22.31 8.38 7.36
C PHE A 37 -20.94 8.06 6.73
N ILE A 38 -20.21 9.11 6.32
CA ILE A 38 -18.87 8.98 5.72
C ILE A 38 -17.89 8.41 6.75
N TRP A 39 -17.95 8.92 7.98
CA TRP A 39 -17.14 8.44 9.09
C TRP A 39 -17.38 6.96 9.39
N ALA A 40 -18.65 6.55 9.52
CA ALA A 40 -19.02 5.16 9.79
C ALA A 40 -18.54 4.20 8.69
N LYS A 41 -18.54 4.62 7.42
CA LYS A 41 -17.97 3.84 6.32
C LYS A 41 -16.45 3.64 6.48
N MET A 42 -15.73 4.72 6.81
CA MET A 42 -14.27 4.64 6.99
C MET A 42 -13.91 3.80 8.22
N GLU A 43 -14.68 3.94 9.31
CA GLU A 43 -14.54 3.11 10.50
C GLU A 43 -14.74 1.62 10.21
N LYS A 44 -15.71 1.27 9.37
CA LYS A 44 -15.91 -0.11 8.90
C LYS A 44 -14.70 -0.63 8.12
N ASN A 45 -14.09 0.20 7.29
CA ASN A 45 -12.86 -0.17 6.59
C ASN A 45 -11.71 -0.42 7.57
N LEU A 46 -11.51 0.45 8.56
CA LEU A 46 -10.51 0.26 9.61
C LEU A 46 -10.74 -1.05 10.37
N GLN A 47 -11.99 -1.34 10.71
CA GLN A 47 -12.35 -2.59 11.40
C GLN A 47 -12.04 -3.82 10.54
N THR A 48 -12.34 -3.77 9.24
CA THR A 48 -12.01 -4.86 8.29
C THR A 48 -10.49 -5.07 8.21
N MET A 49 -9.71 -4.02 8.12
CA MET A 49 -8.24 -4.08 8.14
C MET A 49 -7.73 -4.72 9.43
N LYS A 50 -8.25 -4.30 10.58
CA LYS A 50 -7.89 -4.85 11.88
C LYS A 50 -8.19 -6.35 11.97
N GLN A 51 -9.37 -6.77 11.54
CA GLN A 51 -9.76 -8.19 11.51
C GLN A 51 -8.84 -9.02 10.62
N ALA A 52 -8.39 -8.49 9.48
CA ALA A 52 -7.43 -9.19 8.62
C ALA A 52 -6.08 -9.38 9.32
N VAL A 53 -5.54 -8.33 9.95
CA VAL A 53 -4.29 -8.42 10.73
C VAL A 53 -4.42 -9.42 11.88
N GLU A 54 -5.48 -9.36 12.68
CA GLU A 54 -5.70 -10.27 13.80
C GLU A 54 -5.85 -11.72 13.34
N ARG A 55 -6.62 -11.96 12.28
CA ARG A 55 -6.80 -13.30 11.69
C ARG A 55 -5.48 -13.92 11.24
N SER A 56 -4.58 -13.12 10.67
CA SER A 56 -3.33 -13.59 10.08
C SER A 56 -2.37 -14.26 11.06
N VAL A 57 -2.49 -13.96 12.35
CA VAL A 57 -1.60 -14.49 13.40
C VAL A 57 -2.29 -15.48 14.33
N GLN A 58 -3.51 -15.92 14.02
CA GLN A 58 -4.20 -16.96 14.80
C GLN A 58 -3.63 -18.34 14.51
N GLY A 59 -3.31 -19.09 15.55
CA GLY A 59 -2.78 -20.44 15.43
C GLY A 59 -1.44 -20.49 14.66
N GLN A 60 -1.44 -21.17 13.53
CA GLN A 60 -0.28 -21.26 12.64
C GLN A 60 -0.28 -20.20 11.53
N GLY A 61 -1.28 -19.32 11.53
CA GLY A 61 -1.49 -18.31 10.49
C GLY A 61 -2.47 -18.76 9.41
N VAL A 62 -2.53 -17.96 8.36
CA VAL A 62 -3.41 -18.16 7.20
C VAL A 62 -2.57 -18.65 6.03
N PHE A 63 -3.10 -19.57 5.23
CA PHE A 63 -2.41 -20.16 4.08
C PHE A 63 -3.28 -20.06 2.83
N SER A 64 -2.64 -19.76 1.70
CA SER A 64 -3.31 -19.75 0.41
C SER A 64 -3.70 -21.17 -0.05
N PRO A 65 -4.75 -21.31 -0.86
CA PRO A 65 -5.14 -22.61 -1.43
C PRO A 65 -4.05 -23.26 -2.27
N THR A 66 -3.15 -22.46 -2.86
CA THR A 66 -2.03 -22.94 -3.69
C THR A 66 -0.86 -23.49 -2.86
N GLY A 67 -0.80 -23.13 -1.58
CA GLY A 67 0.32 -23.40 -0.68
C GLY A 67 1.58 -22.58 -0.97
N LEU A 68 1.51 -21.54 -1.80
CA LEU A 68 2.67 -20.69 -2.11
C LEU A 68 2.99 -19.69 -1.01
N THR A 69 1.97 -19.23 -0.31
CA THR A 69 2.11 -18.23 0.77
C THR A 69 1.31 -18.63 1.98
N GLY A 70 1.77 -18.19 3.16
CA GLY A 70 1.07 -18.37 4.42
C GLY A 70 2.00 -18.60 5.61
N GLY A 71 1.55 -18.14 6.78
CA GLY A 71 2.26 -18.28 8.04
C GLY A 71 3.48 -17.38 8.22
N ASP A 72 3.79 -16.49 7.27
CA ASP A 72 4.95 -15.59 7.36
C ASP A 72 4.69 -14.48 8.40
N ALA A 73 3.45 -14.01 8.56
CA ALA A 73 3.08 -13.10 9.65
C ALA A 73 3.33 -13.72 11.03
N VAL A 74 3.02 -14.99 11.22
CA VAL A 74 3.30 -15.72 12.48
C VAL A 74 4.81 -15.87 12.72
N LYS A 75 5.58 -16.17 11.67
CA LYS A 75 7.06 -16.24 11.76
C LYS A 75 7.63 -14.87 12.14
N MET A 76 7.12 -13.79 11.52
CA MET A 76 7.57 -12.42 11.81
C MET A 76 7.21 -12.03 13.25
N LYS A 77 6.01 -12.33 13.73
CA LYS A 77 5.60 -12.13 15.13
C LYS A 77 6.57 -12.81 16.09
N LYS A 78 6.82 -14.10 15.91
CA LYS A 78 7.78 -14.87 16.74
C LYS A 78 9.21 -14.31 16.68
N TYR A 79 9.62 -13.75 15.54
CA TYR A 79 10.94 -13.12 15.42
C TYR A 79 11.00 -11.80 16.20
N ARG A 80 9.97 -10.98 16.15
CA ARG A 80 9.85 -9.74 16.92
C ARG A 80 9.88 -9.98 18.43
N GLU A 81 9.16 -11.02 18.90
CA GLU A 81 9.11 -11.41 20.31
C GLU A 81 10.48 -11.77 20.91
N LYS A 82 11.49 -12.10 20.09
CA LYS A 82 12.86 -12.32 20.55
C LYS A 82 13.59 -11.04 20.99
N GLY A 83 13.07 -9.84 20.62
CA GLY A 83 13.61 -8.54 21.01
C GLY A 83 14.97 -8.18 20.39
N LYS A 84 15.57 -9.01 19.55
CA LYS A 84 16.86 -8.81 18.88
C LYS A 84 16.66 -8.76 17.38
N THR A 85 16.25 -7.61 16.87
CA THR A 85 15.93 -7.40 15.45
C THR A 85 16.87 -6.36 14.84
N LEU A 86 17.11 -6.44 13.52
CA LEU A 86 17.98 -5.50 12.80
C LEU A 86 17.29 -4.14 12.57
N SER A 87 16.01 -4.14 12.23
CA SER A 87 15.29 -2.93 11.77
C SER A 87 14.44 -2.27 12.86
N GLY A 88 14.48 -2.79 14.09
CA GLY A 88 13.65 -2.30 15.18
C GLY A 88 12.19 -2.80 15.13
N ASP A 89 11.52 -2.78 16.27
CA ASP A 89 10.20 -3.41 16.42
C ASP A 89 9.10 -2.70 15.65
N LYS A 90 9.10 -1.36 15.58
CA LYS A 90 8.08 -0.57 14.86
C LYS A 90 8.02 -0.94 13.37
N ILE A 91 9.17 -0.95 12.69
CA ILE A 91 9.23 -1.31 11.27
C ILE A 91 8.78 -2.75 11.07
N LEU A 92 9.24 -3.68 11.92
CA LEU A 92 8.88 -5.09 11.80
C LEU A 92 7.42 -5.38 12.21
N ALA A 93 6.79 -4.54 13.02
CA ALA A 93 5.35 -4.58 13.23
C ALA A 93 4.61 -4.27 11.92
N GLY A 94 5.00 -3.20 11.24
CA GLY A 94 4.45 -2.85 9.93
C GLY A 94 4.62 -3.95 8.89
N VAL A 95 5.81 -4.54 8.84
CA VAL A 95 6.11 -5.70 7.98
C VAL A 95 5.21 -6.89 8.32
N GLN A 96 5.06 -7.24 9.59
CA GLN A 96 4.21 -8.34 10.05
C GLN A 96 2.75 -8.15 9.65
N TYR A 97 2.19 -6.95 9.89
CA TYR A 97 0.79 -6.65 9.60
C TYR A 97 0.53 -6.59 8.10
N ALA A 98 1.48 -6.07 7.32
CA ALA A 98 1.41 -6.06 5.87
C ALA A 98 1.44 -7.47 5.27
N LEU A 99 2.36 -8.33 5.73
CA LEU A 99 2.41 -9.75 5.35
C LEU A 99 1.08 -10.42 5.66
N GLY A 100 0.60 -10.26 6.90
CA GLY A 100 -0.60 -10.94 7.38
C GLY A 100 -1.85 -10.55 6.61
N THR A 101 -2.05 -9.26 6.32
CA THR A 101 -3.19 -8.82 5.53
C THR A 101 -3.16 -9.42 4.13
N ASN A 102 -1.99 -9.46 3.49
CA ASN A 102 -1.88 -10.06 2.16
C ASN A 102 -1.95 -11.59 2.16
N GLU A 103 -1.55 -12.27 3.23
CA GLU A 103 -1.82 -13.71 3.40
C GLU A 103 -3.33 -13.97 3.49
N VAL A 104 -4.09 -13.10 4.19
CA VAL A 104 -5.55 -13.17 4.24
C VAL A 104 -6.16 -12.94 2.85
N ASN A 105 -5.64 -11.98 2.08
CA ASN A 105 -6.05 -11.75 0.69
C ASN A 105 -5.78 -12.99 -0.18
N ALA A 106 -4.58 -13.55 -0.12
CA ALA A 106 -4.18 -14.75 -0.87
C ALA A 106 -5.01 -16.00 -0.50
N ALA A 107 -5.52 -16.05 0.73
CA ALA A 107 -6.41 -17.08 1.23
C ALA A 107 -7.90 -16.78 0.97
N MET A 108 -8.21 -15.87 0.03
CA MET A 108 -9.58 -15.48 -0.33
C MET A 108 -10.38 -14.89 0.85
N GLY A 109 -9.69 -14.27 1.80
CA GLY A 109 -10.33 -13.58 2.93
C GLY A 109 -10.72 -12.14 2.59
N LEU A 110 -11.48 -11.51 3.48
CA LEU A 110 -11.91 -10.13 3.33
C LEU A 110 -10.78 -9.16 3.66
N VAL A 111 -10.50 -8.23 2.75
CA VAL A 111 -9.53 -7.14 2.90
C VAL A 111 -10.10 -5.85 2.32
N CYS A 112 -9.48 -4.70 2.65
CA CYS A 112 -9.78 -3.42 2.00
C CYS A 112 -8.76 -3.16 0.90
N ALA A 113 -9.23 -2.87 -0.31
CA ALA A 113 -8.36 -2.43 -1.41
C ALA A 113 -7.78 -1.03 -1.10
N THR A 114 -6.44 -0.88 -1.14
CA THR A 114 -5.74 0.36 -0.82
C THR A 114 -4.43 0.53 -1.63
N PRO A 115 -4.49 1.06 -2.87
CA PRO A 115 -5.68 1.31 -3.68
C PRO A 115 -6.26 0.06 -4.34
N THR A 116 -5.52 -1.06 -4.40
CA THR A 116 -5.95 -2.35 -4.95
C THR A 116 -5.92 -3.45 -3.89
N ALA A 117 -6.54 -4.60 -4.16
CA ALA A 117 -6.45 -5.78 -3.29
C ALA A 117 -5.00 -6.29 -3.21
N GLY A 118 -4.24 -6.18 -4.30
CA GLY A 118 -2.82 -6.55 -4.35
C GLY A 118 -1.92 -5.74 -3.41
N ALA A 119 -2.31 -4.49 -3.12
CA ALA A 119 -1.59 -3.59 -2.21
C ALA A 119 -2.27 -3.44 -0.84
N SER A 120 -3.26 -4.26 -0.53
CA SER A 120 -4.12 -4.14 0.67
C SER A 120 -3.40 -4.26 2.02
N GLY A 121 -2.17 -4.77 2.04
CA GLY A 121 -1.40 -4.97 3.27
C GLY A 121 -0.61 -3.73 3.72
N THR A 122 -0.24 -2.85 2.80
CA THR A 122 0.66 -1.74 3.08
C THR A 122 0.05 -0.74 4.08
N LEU A 123 -1.17 -0.26 3.84
CA LEU A 123 -1.86 0.69 4.75
C LEU A 123 -2.09 0.11 6.16
N PRO A 124 -2.69 -1.10 6.31
CA PRO A 124 -2.84 -1.71 7.62
C PRO A 124 -1.50 -1.92 8.33
N GLY A 125 -0.46 -2.29 7.58
CA GLY A 125 0.90 -2.42 8.09
C GLY A 125 1.36 -1.15 8.79
N VAL A 126 1.19 -0.01 8.15
CA VAL A 126 1.63 1.28 8.70
C VAL A 126 0.73 1.74 9.84
N VAL A 127 -0.60 1.84 9.61
CA VAL A 127 -1.51 2.43 10.61
C VAL A 127 -1.47 1.69 11.94
N PHE A 128 -1.47 0.35 11.95
CA PHE A 128 -1.47 -0.39 13.21
C PHE A 128 -0.08 -0.41 13.88
N SER A 129 1.03 -0.39 13.11
CA SER A 129 2.35 -0.32 13.72
C SER A 129 2.61 1.01 14.44
N ILE A 130 2.15 2.14 13.86
CA ILE A 130 2.27 3.44 14.53
C ILE A 130 1.23 3.60 15.64
N ALA A 131 0.02 3.09 15.47
CA ALA A 131 -1.01 3.12 16.50
C ALA A 131 -0.55 2.42 17.78
N ASP A 132 0.05 1.23 17.65
CA ASP A 132 0.60 0.48 18.79
C ASP A 132 1.77 1.21 19.45
N SER A 133 2.69 1.79 18.64
CA SER A 133 3.91 2.41 19.17
C SER A 133 3.72 3.83 19.70
N MET A 134 2.68 4.55 19.25
CA MET A 134 2.39 5.94 19.61
C MET A 134 1.09 6.10 20.40
N ASN A 135 0.41 4.99 20.73
CA ASN A 135 -0.86 4.96 21.45
C ASN A 135 -1.97 5.80 20.79
N PHE A 136 -2.13 5.65 19.46
CA PHE A 136 -3.15 6.39 18.74
C PHE A 136 -4.56 6.04 19.19
N THR A 137 -5.39 7.05 19.35
CA THR A 137 -6.81 6.87 19.57
C THR A 137 -7.48 6.23 18.35
N HIS A 138 -8.66 5.68 18.54
CA HIS A 138 -9.46 5.16 17.42
C HIS A 138 -9.75 6.25 16.38
N GLU A 139 -10.07 7.47 16.82
CA GLU A 139 -10.27 8.61 15.93
C GLU A 139 -9.04 8.91 15.06
N GLN A 140 -7.84 8.91 15.63
CA GLN A 140 -6.60 9.14 14.89
C GLN A 140 -6.37 8.06 13.83
N GLN A 141 -6.69 6.80 14.10
CA GLN A 141 -6.60 5.73 13.13
C GLN A 141 -7.59 5.90 11.97
N VAL A 142 -8.82 6.35 12.23
CA VAL A 142 -9.80 6.66 11.18
C VAL A 142 -9.35 7.86 10.35
N ARG A 143 -8.84 8.92 10.98
CA ARG A 143 -8.29 10.10 10.28
C ARG A 143 -7.10 9.73 9.39
N PHE A 144 -6.23 8.82 9.83
CA PHE A 144 -5.15 8.29 8.99
C PHE A 144 -5.69 7.74 7.67
N LEU A 145 -6.80 7.01 7.67
CA LEU A 145 -7.39 6.48 6.44
C LEU A 145 -7.95 7.59 5.54
N PHE A 146 -8.53 8.64 6.10
CA PHE A 146 -8.98 9.79 5.32
C PHE A 146 -7.81 10.53 4.67
N THR A 147 -6.72 10.75 5.40
CA THR A 147 -5.50 11.35 4.84
C THR A 147 -4.94 10.49 3.72
N ALA A 148 -4.79 9.19 3.93
CA ALA A 148 -4.35 8.26 2.90
C ALA A 148 -5.27 8.30 1.66
N SER A 149 -6.59 8.39 1.87
CA SER A 149 -7.58 8.48 0.78
C SER A 149 -7.45 9.77 -0.03
N ALA A 150 -7.13 10.90 0.60
CA ALA A 150 -6.91 12.17 -0.10
C ALA A 150 -5.78 12.07 -1.13
N PHE A 151 -4.64 11.55 -0.72
CA PHE A 151 -3.51 11.31 -1.63
C PHE A 151 -3.83 10.25 -2.68
N GLY A 152 -4.47 9.15 -2.28
CA GLY A 152 -4.87 8.07 -3.18
C GLY A 152 -5.85 8.52 -4.27
N MET A 153 -6.76 9.42 -3.95
CA MET A 153 -7.69 10.01 -4.91
C MET A 153 -6.95 10.82 -5.99
N VAL A 154 -5.96 11.62 -5.61
CA VAL A 154 -5.14 12.36 -6.59
C VAL A 154 -4.40 11.40 -7.50
N VAL A 155 -3.81 10.32 -6.97
CA VAL A 155 -3.14 9.29 -7.80
C VAL A 155 -4.12 8.64 -8.75
N ALA A 156 -5.30 8.24 -8.27
CA ALA A 156 -6.32 7.56 -9.08
C ALA A 156 -6.81 8.45 -10.24
N ASN A 157 -6.95 9.74 -10.00
CA ASN A 157 -7.43 10.70 -11.01
C ASN A 157 -6.35 11.09 -12.03
N ASN A 158 -5.08 11.17 -11.61
CA ASN A 158 -4.01 11.74 -12.44
C ASN A 158 -3.08 10.70 -13.07
N ALA A 159 -3.10 9.46 -12.56
CA ALA A 159 -2.24 8.38 -13.05
C ALA A 159 -3.00 7.06 -13.17
N MET A 160 -2.38 5.98 -12.77
CA MET A 160 -2.92 4.62 -12.76
C MET A 160 -2.67 3.97 -11.39
N ILE A 161 -3.59 3.12 -10.96
CA ILE A 161 -3.50 2.46 -9.65
C ILE A 161 -3.41 0.93 -9.73
N SER A 162 -3.45 0.33 -10.94
CA SER A 162 -3.39 -1.12 -11.11
C SER A 162 -2.06 -1.61 -11.66
N GLY A 163 -1.65 -2.81 -11.26
CA GLY A 163 -0.44 -3.47 -11.75
C GLY A 163 -0.47 -3.72 -13.25
N ALA A 164 -1.64 -4.04 -13.80
CA ALA A 164 -1.85 -4.27 -15.23
C ALA A 164 -1.61 -3.00 -16.09
N MET A 165 -1.85 -1.83 -15.53
CA MET A 165 -1.63 -0.57 -16.25
C MET A 165 -0.25 0.03 -16.01
N GLY A 166 0.26 -0.05 -14.79
CA GLY A 166 1.43 0.71 -14.37
C GLY A 166 2.52 -0.08 -13.64
N GLY A 167 2.39 -1.39 -13.51
CA GLY A 167 3.30 -2.17 -12.67
C GLY A 167 2.98 -2.04 -11.16
N CYS A 168 3.72 -2.74 -10.34
CA CYS A 168 3.53 -2.73 -8.88
C CYS A 168 3.87 -1.36 -8.24
N GLN A 169 4.58 -0.48 -8.95
CA GLN A 169 4.76 0.92 -8.54
C GLN A 169 3.40 1.64 -8.40
N ALA A 170 2.43 1.33 -9.27
CA ALA A 170 1.10 1.91 -9.25
C ALA A 170 0.26 1.40 -8.06
N GLU A 171 0.50 0.18 -7.61
CA GLU A 171 -0.21 -0.44 -6.48
C GLU A 171 0.53 -0.20 -5.16
N VAL A 172 1.63 -0.94 -4.93
CA VAL A 172 2.42 -0.86 -3.68
C VAL A 172 3.13 0.48 -3.54
N GLY A 173 3.60 1.07 -4.66
CA GLY A 173 4.19 2.42 -4.65
C GLY A 173 3.20 3.47 -4.18
N SER A 174 1.99 3.48 -4.74
CA SER A 174 0.91 4.39 -4.31
C SER A 174 0.49 4.12 -2.87
N ALA A 175 0.27 2.85 -2.49
CA ALA A 175 -0.08 2.48 -1.12
C ALA A 175 0.97 2.94 -0.09
N SER A 176 2.26 2.78 -0.43
CA SER A 176 3.38 3.24 0.39
C SER A 176 3.38 4.76 0.55
N ALA A 177 3.21 5.50 -0.55
CA ALA A 177 3.17 6.96 -0.55
C ALA A 177 1.96 7.52 0.23
N MET A 178 0.76 6.95 0.01
CA MET A 178 -0.45 7.26 0.77
C MET A 178 -0.24 7.05 2.27
N SER A 179 0.38 5.93 2.64
CA SER A 179 0.65 5.58 4.03
C SER A 179 1.70 6.48 4.67
N ALA A 180 2.73 6.89 3.92
CA ALA A 180 3.77 7.80 4.40
C ALA A 180 3.17 9.18 4.73
N ALA A 181 2.39 9.74 3.82
CA ALA A 181 1.70 11.03 4.05
C ALA A 181 0.76 10.97 5.27
N ALA A 182 -0.02 9.90 5.39
CA ALA A 182 -0.94 9.70 6.51
C ALA A 182 -0.20 9.50 7.84
N ALA A 183 0.96 8.84 7.83
CA ALA A 183 1.79 8.68 9.02
C ALA A 183 2.35 10.03 9.52
N VAL A 184 2.75 10.91 8.60
CA VAL A 184 3.22 12.26 8.92
C VAL A 184 2.12 13.08 9.59
N GLU A 185 0.90 13.14 9.02
CA GLU A 185 -0.22 13.86 9.65
C GLU A 185 -0.56 13.29 11.01
N ALA A 186 -0.63 11.96 11.13
CA ALA A 186 -0.95 11.29 12.40
C ALA A 186 0.13 11.54 13.48
N ALA A 187 1.38 11.76 13.08
CA ALA A 187 2.47 12.14 13.98
C ALA A 187 2.51 13.65 14.29
N GLY A 188 1.59 14.45 13.75
CA GLY A 188 1.49 15.90 13.97
C GLY A 188 2.30 16.75 12.99
N GLY A 189 2.75 16.18 11.88
CA GLY A 189 3.42 16.91 10.80
C GLY A 189 2.47 17.81 10.01
N THR A 190 3.05 18.72 9.26
CA THR A 190 2.35 19.70 8.43
C THR A 190 1.85 19.10 7.12
N PRO A 191 0.86 19.72 6.44
CA PRO A 191 0.44 19.31 5.10
C PRO A 191 1.59 19.24 4.09
N GLN A 192 2.57 20.15 4.19
CA GLN A 192 3.75 20.14 3.34
C GLN A 192 4.62 18.91 3.60
N GLU A 193 4.91 18.58 4.87
CA GLU A 193 5.67 17.37 5.23
C GLU A 193 4.95 16.10 4.77
N CYS A 194 3.62 16.07 4.78
CA CYS A 194 2.85 14.96 4.18
C CYS A 194 3.14 14.78 2.69
N SER A 195 3.19 15.91 1.94
CA SER A 195 3.54 15.91 0.51
C SER A 195 4.98 15.45 0.27
N GLU A 196 5.94 15.88 1.12
CA GLU A 196 7.33 15.43 1.04
C GLU A 196 7.43 13.90 1.28
N ALA A 197 6.81 13.39 2.34
CA ALA A 197 6.79 11.96 2.63
C ALA A 197 6.18 11.14 1.49
N PHE A 198 5.08 11.62 0.92
CA PHE A 198 4.46 11.01 -0.25
C PHE A 198 5.42 10.91 -1.42
N SER A 199 6.06 12.03 -1.77
CA SER A 199 6.98 12.09 -2.91
C SER A 199 8.21 11.20 -2.71
N ILE A 200 8.81 11.20 -1.51
CA ILE A 200 9.93 10.32 -1.16
C ILE A 200 9.51 8.84 -1.28
N ALA A 201 8.39 8.46 -0.67
CA ALA A 201 7.94 7.07 -0.68
C ALA A 201 7.62 6.55 -2.07
N LEU A 202 6.94 7.36 -2.91
CA LEU A 202 6.64 6.99 -4.29
C LEU A 202 7.92 6.92 -5.13
N GLY A 203 8.78 7.92 -5.01
CA GLY A 203 10.05 7.99 -5.73
C GLY A 203 10.94 6.77 -5.51
N ASN A 204 11.00 6.25 -4.30
CA ASN A 204 11.77 5.05 -3.94
C ASN A 204 11.27 3.76 -4.65
N LEU A 205 10.02 3.72 -5.08
CA LEU A 205 9.39 2.53 -5.66
C LEU A 205 9.07 2.68 -7.15
N LEU A 206 9.55 3.76 -7.80
CA LEU A 206 9.42 3.94 -9.25
C LEU A 206 10.11 2.80 -9.99
N GLY A 207 9.47 2.30 -11.04
CA GLY A 207 9.97 1.18 -11.85
C GLY A 207 9.68 -0.20 -11.27
N LEU A 208 9.01 -0.32 -10.12
CA LEU A 208 8.64 -1.62 -9.56
C LEU A 208 7.63 -2.33 -10.47
N VAL A 209 8.07 -3.43 -11.06
CA VAL A 209 7.29 -4.21 -12.02
C VAL A 209 6.19 -5.05 -11.33
N CYS A 210 5.15 -5.45 -12.07
CA CYS A 210 4.14 -6.39 -11.60
C CYS A 210 4.31 -7.73 -12.31
N ASP A 211 4.95 -8.69 -11.64
CA ASP A 211 5.37 -9.98 -12.19
C ASP A 211 4.91 -11.17 -11.32
N PRO A 212 3.59 -11.29 -11.03
CA PRO A 212 3.07 -12.29 -10.11
C PRO A 212 3.27 -13.70 -10.68
N VAL A 213 3.88 -14.57 -9.88
CA VAL A 213 4.09 -15.98 -10.24
C VAL A 213 2.76 -16.67 -10.49
N ALA A 214 2.64 -17.32 -11.63
CA ALA A 214 1.42 -17.95 -12.11
C ALA A 214 0.22 -16.98 -12.26
N GLY A 215 0.47 -15.67 -12.31
CA GLY A 215 -0.59 -14.64 -12.36
C GLY A 215 -1.34 -14.46 -11.04
N LEU A 216 -0.85 -15.02 -9.94
CA LEU A 216 -1.51 -15.00 -8.63
C LEU A 216 -0.94 -13.91 -7.72
N VAL A 217 -1.81 -13.21 -6.98
CA VAL A 217 -1.42 -12.15 -6.03
C VAL A 217 -0.84 -12.77 -4.75
N GLU A 218 0.24 -13.53 -4.92
CA GLU A 218 0.95 -14.23 -3.84
C GLU A 218 2.44 -13.91 -3.85
N ILE A 219 3.19 -14.40 -4.84
CA ILE A 219 4.62 -14.16 -5.01
C ILE A 219 4.84 -13.26 -6.22
N PRO A 220 5.50 -12.13 -6.07
CA PRO A 220 6.14 -11.55 -4.86
C PRO A 220 5.24 -10.61 -4.04
N CYS A 221 3.96 -10.49 -4.34
CA CYS A 221 3.03 -9.47 -3.86
C CYS A 221 2.98 -9.37 -2.32
N VAL A 222 2.87 -10.50 -1.61
CA VAL A 222 2.83 -10.52 -0.14
C VAL A 222 4.06 -9.81 0.45
N LYS A 223 5.25 -10.11 -0.06
CA LYS A 223 6.52 -9.52 0.45
C LYS A 223 6.71 -8.08 -0.01
N ARG A 224 6.15 -7.69 -1.17
CA ARG A 224 6.19 -6.29 -1.63
C ARG A 224 5.34 -5.36 -0.78
N ASN A 225 4.22 -5.83 -0.25
CA ASN A 225 3.46 -5.04 0.73
C ASN A 225 4.25 -4.78 2.01
N ALA A 226 5.04 -5.74 2.47
CA ALA A 226 5.93 -5.56 3.61
C ALA A 226 7.00 -4.50 3.36
N ILE A 227 7.61 -4.49 2.16
CA ILE A 227 8.55 -3.44 1.75
C ILE A 227 7.84 -2.10 1.64
N GLY A 228 6.63 -2.06 1.07
CA GLY A 228 5.82 -0.84 0.98
C GLY A 228 5.56 -0.20 2.35
N ALA A 229 5.22 -1.01 3.36
CA ALA A 229 5.02 -0.54 4.72
C ALA A 229 6.33 -0.01 5.35
N GLY A 230 7.44 -0.72 5.18
CA GLY A 230 8.76 -0.27 5.67
C GLY A 230 9.20 1.02 5.01
N ASN A 231 9.08 1.12 3.69
CA ASN A 231 9.38 2.34 2.93
C ASN A 231 8.53 3.54 3.37
N ALA A 232 7.24 3.33 3.63
CA ALA A 232 6.35 4.38 4.11
C ALA A 232 6.79 4.95 5.45
N LEU A 233 7.15 4.10 6.41
CA LEU A 233 7.62 4.52 7.73
C LEU A 233 8.93 5.32 7.64
N ILE A 234 9.88 4.84 6.82
CA ILE A 234 11.16 5.52 6.60
C ILE A 234 10.94 6.89 5.93
N ALA A 235 10.09 6.95 4.91
CA ALA A 235 9.79 8.21 4.21
C ALA A 235 9.09 9.22 5.13
N ALA A 236 8.18 8.76 5.99
CA ALA A 236 7.53 9.60 6.99
C ALA A 236 8.55 10.18 7.99
N ASP A 237 9.43 9.35 8.54
CA ASP A 237 10.49 9.80 9.44
C ASP A 237 11.46 10.79 8.76
N MET A 238 11.80 10.58 7.48
CA MET A 238 12.61 11.52 6.71
C MET A 238 11.94 12.89 6.59
N ALA A 239 10.67 12.94 6.23
CA ALA A 239 9.93 14.19 6.10
C ALA A 239 9.78 14.92 7.45
N LEU A 240 9.45 14.20 8.52
CA LEU A 240 9.37 14.75 9.88
C LEU A 240 10.73 15.24 10.40
N ALA A 241 11.84 14.67 9.90
CA ALA A 241 13.19 15.17 10.18
C ALA A 241 13.57 16.42 9.37
N GLY A 242 12.66 16.94 8.52
CA GLY A 242 12.87 18.11 7.67
C GLY A 242 13.57 17.81 6.35
N ILE A 243 13.69 16.53 5.96
CA ILE A 243 14.23 16.15 4.65
C ILE A 243 13.14 16.37 3.59
N THR A 244 13.49 17.20 2.60
CA THR A 244 12.57 17.52 1.49
C THR A 244 12.93 16.74 0.24
N ASN A 245 11.91 16.50 -0.60
CA ASN A 245 12.12 15.96 -1.94
C ASN A 245 12.08 17.12 -2.95
N VAL A 246 13.18 17.29 -3.72
CA VAL A 246 13.27 18.40 -4.70
C VAL A 246 12.20 18.28 -5.79
N ILE A 247 11.80 17.04 -6.12
CA ILE A 247 10.74 16.78 -7.11
C ILE A 247 9.39 16.80 -6.39
N PRO A 248 8.47 17.70 -6.77
CA PRO A 248 7.14 17.78 -6.17
C PRO A 248 6.33 16.49 -6.31
N ALA A 249 5.39 16.26 -5.39
CA ALA A 249 4.58 15.05 -5.36
C ALA A 249 3.77 14.82 -6.66
N ASP A 250 3.19 15.87 -7.23
CA ASP A 250 2.43 15.77 -8.48
C ASP A 250 3.33 15.37 -9.67
N GLU A 251 4.56 15.88 -9.73
CA GLU A 251 5.54 15.47 -10.75
C GLU A 251 6.03 14.03 -10.54
N THR A 252 6.14 13.59 -9.30
CA THR A 252 6.47 12.18 -8.99
C THR A 252 5.35 11.23 -9.45
N ILE A 253 4.07 11.64 -9.32
CA ILE A 253 2.92 10.91 -9.88
C ILE A 253 3.01 10.85 -11.41
N GLU A 254 3.37 11.96 -12.06
CA GLU A 254 3.54 11.99 -13.51
C GLU A 254 4.71 11.10 -13.97
N ALA A 255 5.82 11.10 -13.25
CA ALA A 255 6.94 10.20 -13.51
C ALA A 255 6.51 8.73 -13.41
N MET A 256 5.75 8.36 -12.37
CA MET A 256 5.18 7.01 -12.25
C MET A 256 4.30 6.65 -13.45
N ARG A 257 3.42 7.56 -13.88
CA ARG A 257 2.55 7.38 -15.05
C ARG A 257 3.38 7.17 -16.33
N SER A 258 4.41 7.99 -16.53
CA SER A 258 5.30 7.90 -17.69
C SER A 258 6.06 6.58 -17.74
N ILE A 259 6.60 6.13 -16.59
CA ILE A 259 7.31 4.85 -16.45
C ILE A 259 6.34 3.68 -16.73
N GLY A 260 5.15 3.70 -16.12
CA GLY A 260 4.16 2.65 -16.31
C GLY A 260 3.74 2.45 -17.76
N ARG A 261 3.55 3.54 -18.51
CA ARG A 261 3.24 3.50 -19.95
C ARG A 261 4.35 2.90 -20.81
N ARG A 262 5.62 3.03 -20.38
CA ARG A 262 6.80 2.50 -21.09
C ARG A 262 7.21 1.10 -20.61
N MET A 263 6.58 0.61 -19.53
CA MET A 263 6.89 -0.72 -19.00
C MET A 263 6.42 -1.79 -19.98
N PRO A 264 7.28 -2.76 -20.34
CA PRO A 264 6.90 -3.87 -21.20
C PRO A 264 5.68 -4.64 -20.67
N SER A 265 4.87 -5.18 -21.58
CA SER A 265 3.62 -5.87 -21.21
C SER A 265 3.84 -7.07 -20.31
N GLU A 266 4.93 -7.82 -20.51
CA GLU A 266 5.29 -8.98 -19.69
C GLU A 266 5.62 -8.63 -18.23
N LEU A 267 5.81 -7.34 -17.91
CA LEU A 267 6.09 -6.82 -16.58
C LEU A 267 4.89 -6.10 -15.95
N ARG A 268 3.71 -6.20 -16.57
CA ARG A 268 2.45 -5.55 -16.13
C ARG A 268 1.37 -6.59 -15.80
N GLU A 269 1.61 -7.40 -14.76
CA GLU A 269 0.64 -8.36 -14.20
C GLU A 269 0.24 -9.53 -15.13
N THR A 270 0.95 -9.73 -16.22
CA THR A 270 0.65 -10.80 -17.18
C THR A 270 1.12 -12.19 -16.73
N GLY A 271 1.98 -12.24 -15.69
CA GLY A 271 2.58 -13.51 -15.25
C GLY A 271 3.54 -14.13 -16.29
N LEU A 272 4.06 -13.32 -17.22
CA LEU A 272 4.97 -13.78 -18.29
C LEU A 272 6.43 -13.45 -18.02
N GLY A 273 6.72 -12.27 -17.46
CA GLY A 273 8.08 -11.76 -17.25
C GLY A 273 8.50 -11.72 -15.79
N GLY A 274 9.66 -11.16 -15.52
CA GLY A 274 10.19 -10.98 -14.17
C GLY A 274 10.31 -12.31 -13.40
N THR A 275 9.87 -12.32 -12.13
CA THR A 275 9.90 -13.54 -11.29
C THR A 275 9.01 -14.65 -11.84
N ALA A 276 7.89 -14.31 -12.49
CA ALA A 276 6.99 -15.27 -13.10
C ALA A 276 7.62 -16.01 -14.29
N GLY A 277 8.49 -15.34 -15.07
CA GLY A 277 9.19 -15.90 -16.23
C GLY A 277 10.42 -16.75 -15.86
N THR A 278 10.79 -16.85 -14.59
CA THR A 278 11.91 -17.69 -14.16
C THR A 278 11.59 -19.18 -14.30
N ARG A 279 12.62 -20.02 -14.43
CA ARG A 279 12.45 -21.48 -14.44
C ARG A 279 11.58 -22.00 -13.30
N THR A 280 11.78 -21.47 -12.09
CA THR A 280 11.00 -21.84 -10.91
C THR A 280 9.56 -21.30 -10.99
N GLY A 281 9.37 -20.05 -11.47
CA GLY A 281 8.05 -19.45 -11.66
C GLY A 281 7.20 -20.26 -12.64
N LEU A 282 7.78 -20.67 -13.77
CA LEU A 282 7.12 -21.52 -14.77
C LEU A 282 6.78 -22.91 -14.20
N ALA A 283 7.68 -23.54 -13.46
CA ALA A 283 7.43 -24.83 -12.82
C ALA A 283 6.28 -24.74 -11.78
N ILE A 284 6.18 -23.64 -11.03
CA ILE A 284 5.08 -23.38 -10.11
C ILE A 284 3.76 -23.24 -10.90
N LYS A 285 3.76 -22.47 -11.98
CA LYS A 285 2.58 -22.31 -12.84
C LYS A 285 2.07 -23.65 -13.36
N MET A 286 2.97 -24.50 -13.88
CA MET A 286 2.63 -25.87 -14.32
C MET A 286 2.06 -26.72 -13.18
N ARG A 287 2.65 -26.66 -11.99
CA ARG A 287 2.15 -27.39 -10.81
C ARG A 287 0.72 -27.00 -10.43
N ILE A 288 0.39 -25.72 -10.51
CA ILE A 288 -0.93 -25.20 -10.07
C ILE A 288 -2.00 -25.45 -11.12
N PHE A 289 -1.72 -25.21 -12.39
CA PHE A 289 -2.72 -25.22 -13.46
C PHE A 289 -2.68 -26.48 -14.34
N GLY A 290 -1.67 -27.33 -14.22
CA GLY A 290 -1.60 -28.62 -14.88
C GLY A 290 -1.53 -28.57 -16.42
N GLN A 291 -1.19 -27.40 -17.00
CA GLN A 291 -1.11 -27.22 -18.46
C GLN A 291 0.24 -26.64 -18.86
N ASP A 292 0.82 -27.21 -19.91
CA ASP A 292 1.72 -26.53 -20.83
C ASP A 292 0.90 -25.42 -21.51
N VAL A 293 0.91 -24.24 -20.94
CA VAL A 293 0.51 -23.07 -21.70
C VAL A 293 1.66 -22.83 -22.65
N SER A 294 1.60 -23.51 -23.80
CA SER A 294 2.42 -23.17 -24.95
C SER A 294 2.32 -21.67 -25.12
N LEU A 295 3.45 -20.99 -24.99
CA LEU A 295 3.60 -19.64 -25.47
C LEU A 295 3.27 -19.72 -26.97
N GLU A 296 2.07 -19.31 -27.33
CA GLU A 296 1.85 -18.92 -28.73
C GLU A 296 2.84 -17.79 -28.97
N LYS A 297 3.91 -18.14 -29.65
CA LYS A 297 4.80 -17.18 -30.27
C LYS A 297 3.91 -16.48 -31.31
N GLU A 298 3.46 -15.26 -30.96
CA GLU A 298 3.13 -14.31 -32.01
C GLU A 298 4.46 -14.02 -32.72
N GLU A 299 4.68 -14.75 -33.81
CA GLU A 299 5.60 -14.35 -34.88
C GLU A 299 4.91 -13.15 -35.55
N GLU A 300 5.43 -11.94 -35.30
CA GLU A 300 5.64 -10.91 -36.33
C GLU A 300 6.37 -9.70 -35.71
#